data_b4949802a10ea2b3c1420bb468e1e67a
#
_entry.id   b4949802a10ea2b3c1420bb468e1e67a
#
_cell.length_a   1.000
_cell.length_b   1.000
_cell.length_c   1.000
_cell.angle_alpha   90.00
_cell.angle_beta   90.00
_cell.angle_gamma   90.00
#
_symmetry.space_group_name_H-M   'P 1'
#
loop_
_entity.id
_entity.type
_entity.pdbx_description
1 polymer ?
#
loop_
_entity_poly.entity_id
_entity_poly.type
_entity_poly.pdbx_seq_one_letter_code
_entity_poly.pdbx_strand_id
1 'polypeptide(L)'
;MTNALFKKPLKKKTRKSLIGYSFILIWIIGFAFFTLYPFIMALAYSLSDVTITSTNIILKWNNFANFKNIFIREEGFTFLEQMLAFGEEIILEVPIILVFSTIIALLLNQNIKCKGLFRAIYFLPVIIVSGPVISELLETDAAGSSFINQYAVIALLKEQLPAWLSKPLSSFFSQLIIIFWYSGVQIVIFLSGLQKINYSTYEAAKIDGAGPWECFWKITLPSLRSMYLINGIYTIVFL
;
A
#
# COMPACT_ATOMS: atom_id res chain seq x y z
N MET A 1 2.39 13.61 66.93
CA MET A 1 2.87 14.64 65.97
C MET A 1 2.90 13.99 64.58
N THR A 2 1.84 14.15 63.83
CA THR A 2 1.66 13.56 62.47
C THR A 2 1.93 14.64 61.45
N ASN A 3 3.07 14.59 60.79
CA ASN A 3 3.42 15.47 59.66
C ASN A 3 2.55 15.12 58.43
N ALA A 4 1.44 15.83 58.28
CA ALA A 4 0.68 15.85 57.04
C ALA A 4 1.47 16.68 56.02
N LEU A 5 2.18 16.00 55.13
CA LEU A 5 2.80 16.59 53.95
C LEU A 5 1.68 17.14 53.03
N PHE A 6 1.42 18.43 53.14
CA PHE A 6 0.57 19.18 52.23
C PHE A 6 1.19 19.12 50.82
N LYS A 7 0.77 18.18 49.98
CA LYS A 7 1.03 18.23 48.55
C LYS A 7 0.33 19.48 47.97
N LYS A 8 1.12 20.49 47.60
CA LYS A 8 0.60 21.67 46.89
C LYS A 8 -0.28 21.21 45.71
N PRO A 9 -1.51 21.74 45.55
CA PRO A 9 -2.37 21.36 44.42
C PRO A 9 -1.70 21.78 43.11
N LEU A 10 -1.54 20.82 42.21
CA LEU A 10 -1.00 21.04 40.86
C LEU A 10 -1.82 22.15 40.18
N LYS A 11 -1.15 23.10 39.49
CA LYS A 11 -1.80 24.15 38.73
C LYS A 11 -2.82 23.53 37.77
N LYS A 12 -3.99 24.12 37.61
CA LYS A 12 -5.12 23.61 36.79
C LYS A 12 -4.71 23.22 35.36
N LYS A 13 -3.74 23.95 34.78
CA LYS A 13 -3.14 23.66 33.47
C LYS A 13 -2.33 22.34 33.48
N THR A 14 -1.51 22.11 34.50
CA THR A 14 -0.70 20.89 34.68
C THR A 14 -1.57 19.65 34.88
N ARG A 15 -2.68 19.78 35.63
CA ARG A 15 -3.63 18.68 35.83
C ARG A 15 -4.35 18.29 34.54
N LYS A 16 -4.74 19.25 33.69
CA LYS A 16 -5.35 18.98 32.36
C LYS A 16 -4.35 18.29 31.43
N SER A 17 -3.08 18.73 31.44
CA SER A 17 -2.03 18.07 30.63
C SER A 17 -1.76 16.64 31.12
N LEU A 18 -1.70 16.40 32.41
CA LEU A 18 -1.51 15.03 32.97
C LEU A 18 -2.65 14.09 32.59
N ILE A 19 -3.89 14.56 32.61
CA ILE A 19 -5.04 13.76 32.16
C ILE A 19 -4.92 13.45 30.66
N GLY A 20 -4.53 14.43 29.84
CA GLY A 20 -4.28 14.20 28.42
C GLY A 20 -3.18 13.15 28.17
N TYR A 21 -2.06 13.27 28.89
CA TYR A 21 -0.96 12.29 28.78
C TYR A 21 -1.36 10.90 29.28
N SER A 22 -2.23 10.75 30.28
CA SER A 22 -2.67 9.44 30.74
C SER A 22 -3.48 8.66 29.67
N PHE A 23 -4.23 9.35 28.82
CA PHE A 23 -4.92 8.70 27.69
C PHE A 23 -3.96 8.22 26.60
N ILE A 24 -2.84 8.95 26.39
CA ILE A 24 -1.84 8.60 25.38
C ILE A 24 -0.87 7.55 25.94
N LEU A 25 -0.72 7.44 27.27
CA LEU A 25 0.25 6.55 27.93
C LEU A 25 0.10 5.08 27.51
N ILE A 26 -1.12 4.61 27.39
CA ILE A 26 -1.43 3.23 26.92
C ILE A 26 -0.84 2.98 25.53
N TRP A 27 -0.99 3.94 24.62
CA TRP A 27 -0.43 3.87 23.27
C TRP A 27 1.09 3.96 23.27
N ILE A 28 1.66 4.82 24.10
CA ILE A 28 3.13 4.96 24.24
C ILE A 28 3.72 3.66 24.77
N ILE A 29 3.11 3.04 25.79
CA ILE A 29 3.56 1.75 26.33
C ILE A 29 3.43 0.67 25.27
N GLY A 30 2.27 0.58 24.59
CA GLY A 30 2.08 -0.37 23.49
C GLY A 30 3.12 -0.20 22.38
N PHE A 31 3.36 1.02 21.95
CA PHE A 31 4.37 1.34 20.94
C PHE A 31 5.78 0.96 21.42
N ALA A 32 6.14 1.26 22.67
CA ALA A 32 7.45 0.93 23.22
C ALA A 32 7.71 -0.58 23.27
N PHE A 33 6.71 -1.38 23.68
CA PHE A 33 6.85 -2.84 23.78
C PHE A 33 6.72 -3.56 22.44
N PHE A 34 5.75 -3.18 21.60
CA PHE A 34 5.44 -3.94 20.39
C PHE A 34 6.13 -3.42 19.13
N THR A 35 6.61 -2.19 19.15
CA THR A 35 7.27 -1.59 17.98
C THR A 35 8.72 -1.21 18.27
N LEU A 36 8.96 -0.39 19.28
CA LEU A 36 10.29 0.14 19.56
C LEU A 36 11.27 -0.94 20.02
N TYR A 37 10.84 -1.81 20.94
CA TYR A 37 11.69 -2.89 21.44
C TYR A 37 12.07 -3.90 20.32
N PRO A 38 11.14 -4.49 19.54
CA PRO A 38 11.51 -5.34 18.40
C PRO A 38 12.36 -4.64 17.34
N PHE A 39 12.12 -3.35 17.10
CA PHE A 39 12.92 -2.56 16.17
C PHE A 39 14.37 -2.41 16.64
N ILE A 40 14.60 -2.09 17.91
CA ILE A 40 15.96 -2.02 18.49
C ILE A 40 16.65 -3.39 18.43
N MET A 41 15.93 -4.46 18.74
CA MET A 41 16.46 -5.82 18.64
C MET A 41 16.80 -6.20 17.19
N ALA A 42 15.96 -5.86 16.23
CA ALA A 42 16.25 -6.07 14.81
C ALA A 42 17.51 -5.34 14.37
N LEU A 43 17.70 -4.08 14.81
CA LEU A 43 18.94 -3.34 14.56
C LEU A 43 20.15 -4.02 15.21
N ALA A 44 20.04 -4.50 16.44
CA ALA A 44 21.12 -5.21 17.11
C ALA A 44 21.48 -6.52 16.38
N TYR A 45 20.50 -7.27 15.91
CA TYR A 45 20.71 -8.48 15.11
C TYR A 45 21.34 -8.19 13.75
N SER A 46 20.94 -7.12 13.08
CA SER A 46 21.50 -6.75 11.77
C SER A 46 23.00 -6.39 11.85
N LEU A 47 23.44 -5.90 13.01
CA LEU A 47 24.84 -5.49 13.27
C LEU A 47 25.69 -6.58 13.95
N SER A 48 25.12 -7.76 14.17
CA SER A 48 25.77 -8.82 14.92
C SER A 48 25.65 -10.17 14.21
N ASP A 49 26.60 -11.06 14.44
CA ASP A 49 26.45 -12.48 14.12
C ASP A 49 25.61 -13.13 15.21
N VAL A 50 24.45 -13.65 14.81
CA VAL A 50 23.47 -14.26 15.71
C VAL A 50 23.66 -15.76 15.70
N THR A 51 24.10 -16.33 16.82
CA THR A 51 24.15 -17.77 17.04
C THR A 51 23.06 -18.18 18.03
N ILE A 52 22.10 -18.97 17.54
CA ILE A 52 21.02 -19.50 18.36
C ILE A 52 21.46 -20.84 18.93
N THR A 53 21.65 -20.88 20.25
CA THR A 53 21.92 -22.10 21.01
C THR A 53 20.65 -22.53 21.74
N SER A 54 20.52 -23.81 22.09
CA SER A 54 19.31 -24.37 22.74
C SER A 54 18.86 -23.61 24.00
N THR A 55 19.76 -22.84 24.64
CA THR A 55 19.50 -22.10 25.87
C THR A 55 19.59 -20.58 25.75
N ASN A 56 20.35 -20.06 24.75
CA ASN A 56 20.63 -18.62 24.68
C ASN A 56 20.84 -18.14 23.23
N ILE A 57 20.56 -16.87 23.00
CA ILE A 57 20.93 -16.16 21.76
C ILE A 57 22.22 -15.39 22.06
N ILE A 58 23.29 -15.74 21.36
CA ILE A 58 24.59 -15.09 21.50
C ILE A 58 24.75 -14.09 20.35
N LEU A 59 24.97 -12.83 20.69
CA LEU A 59 25.21 -11.74 19.75
C LEU A 59 26.70 -11.39 19.77
N LYS A 60 27.37 -11.50 18.63
CA LYS A 60 28.74 -11.02 18.45
C LYS A 60 28.73 -9.89 17.44
N TRP A 61 29.18 -8.71 17.85
CA TRP A 61 29.31 -7.55 16.98
C TRP A 61 30.21 -7.86 15.77
N ASN A 62 29.72 -7.66 14.53
CA ASN A 62 30.39 -8.06 13.30
C ASN A 62 30.87 -6.89 12.41
N ASN A 63 30.95 -5.66 12.93
CA ASN A 63 31.45 -4.48 12.20
C ASN A 63 30.80 -4.28 10.81
N PHE A 64 29.47 -4.36 10.72
CA PHE A 64 28.72 -4.22 9.45
C PHE A 64 29.02 -5.32 8.41
N ALA A 65 29.61 -6.45 8.80
CA ALA A 65 29.92 -7.53 7.86
C ALA A 65 28.67 -8.06 7.16
N ASN A 66 27.52 -8.11 7.85
CA ASN A 66 26.25 -8.52 7.23
C ASN A 66 25.88 -7.62 6.05
N PHE A 67 25.98 -6.31 6.20
CA PHE A 67 25.72 -5.36 5.12
C PHE A 67 26.73 -5.48 3.97
N LYS A 68 28.01 -5.72 4.29
CA LYS A 68 29.03 -5.94 3.30
C LYS A 68 28.79 -7.25 2.52
N ASN A 69 28.35 -8.29 3.19
CA ASN A 69 28.08 -9.58 2.58
C ASN A 69 26.90 -9.53 1.59
N ILE A 70 25.91 -8.62 1.76
CA ILE A 70 24.84 -8.39 0.79
C ILE A 70 25.38 -8.00 -0.59
N PHE A 71 26.55 -7.33 -0.65
CA PHE A 71 27.13 -6.88 -1.91
C PHE A 71 28.24 -7.80 -2.46
N ILE A 72 28.78 -8.72 -1.67
CA ILE A 72 30.01 -9.47 -2.03
C ILE A 72 29.78 -10.98 -2.13
N ARG A 73 28.85 -11.57 -1.34
CA ARG A 73 28.57 -13.01 -1.38
C ARG A 73 27.57 -13.40 -2.47
N GLU A 74 27.60 -14.66 -2.89
CA GLU A 74 26.63 -15.24 -3.85
C GLU A 74 25.17 -15.02 -3.41
N GLU A 75 24.89 -15.12 -2.11
CA GLU A 75 23.59 -14.78 -1.52
C GLU A 75 23.21 -13.30 -1.71
N GLY A 76 24.18 -12.42 -1.85
CA GLY A 76 23.97 -11.01 -2.14
C GLY A 76 23.60 -10.73 -3.59
N PHE A 77 24.04 -11.56 -4.54
CA PHE A 77 23.63 -11.44 -5.94
C PHE A 77 22.13 -11.66 -6.09
N THR A 78 21.57 -12.67 -5.43
CA THR A 78 20.12 -12.93 -5.42
C THR A 78 19.34 -11.77 -4.84
N PHE A 79 19.84 -11.11 -3.79
CA PHE A 79 19.22 -9.92 -3.21
C PHE A 79 19.23 -8.73 -4.19
N LEU A 80 20.38 -8.49 -4.84
CA LEU A 80 20.50 -7.39 -5.82
C LEU A 80 19.64 -7.65 -7.06
N GLU A 81 19.57 -8.88 -7.54
CA GLU A 81 18.70 -9.27 -8.66
C GLU A 81 17.22 -9.04 -8.30
N GLN A 82 16.79 -9.47 -7.11
CA GLN A 82 15.43 -9.24 -6.62
C GLN A 82 15.13 -7.74 -6.46
N MET A 83 16.09 -6.96 -5.96
CA MET A 83 15.92 -5.51 -5.82
C MET A 83 15.81 -4.81 -7.17
N LEU A 84 16.55 -5.25 -8.17
CA LEU A 84 16.45 -4.73 -9.54
C LEU A 84 15.11 -5.13 -10.18
N ALA A 85 14.70 -6.39 -10.04
CA ALA A 85 13.41 -6.88 -10.53
C ALA A 85 12.25 -6.10 -9.89
N PHE A 86 12.30 -5.88 -8.58
CA PHE A 86 11.32 -5.05 -7.87
C PHE A 86 11.35 -3.58 -8.35
N GLY A 87 12.54 -3.05 -8.66
CA GLY A 87 12.68 -1.73 -9.25
C GLY A 87 12.02 -1.62 -10.62
N GLU A 88 12.16 -2.62 -11.49
CA GLU A 88 11.46 -2.71 -12.78
C GLU A 88 9.94 -2.76 -12.60
N GLU A 89 9.47 -3.59 -11.66
CA GLU A 89 8.06 -3.73 -11.33
C GLU A 89 7.46 -2.39 -10.86
N ILE A 90 8.11 -1.68 -9.94
CA ILE A 90 7.69 -0.35 -9.50
C ILE A 90 7.58 0.63 -10.66
N ILE A 91 8.60 0.69 -11.53
CA ILE A 91 8.64 1.65 -12.64
C ILE A 91 7.52 1.39 -13.64
N LEU A 92 7.15 0.13 -13.86
CA LEU A 92 6.12 -0.24 -14.83
C LEU A 92 4.72 -0.25 -14.22
N GLU A 93 4.54 -0.89 -13.07
CA GLU A 93 3.22 -1.15 -12.51
C GLU A 93 2.63 0.06 -11.79
N VAL A 94 3.43 0.81 -11.03
CA VAL A 94 2.91 1.98 -10.29
C VAL A 94 2.26 3.02 -11.21
N PRO A 95 2.90 3.47 -12.31
CA PRO A 95 2.25 4.40 -13.24
C PRO A 95 0.97 3.82 -13.85
N ILE A 96 0.97 2.55 -14.23
CA ILE A 96 -0.18 1.89 -14.84
C ILE A 96 -1.35 1.84 -13.84
N ILE A 97 -1.10 1.40 -12.61
CA ILE A 97 -2.10 1.35 -11.54
C ILE A 97 -2.66 2.75 -11.24
N LEU A 98 -1.81 3.78 -11.16
CA LEU A 98 -2.26 5.15 -10.90
C LEU A 98 -3.11 5.70 -12.04
N VAL A 99 -2.72 5.50 -13.29
CA VAL A 99 -3.49 5.94 -14.46
C VAL A 99 -4.82 5.20 -14.53
N PHE A 100 -4.79 3.87 -14.41
CA PHE A 100 -5.99 3.03 -14.41
C PHE A 100 -6.96 3.45 -13.30
N SER A 101 -6.46 3.58 -12.06
CA SER A 101 -7.28 3.99 -10.91
C SER A 101 -7.88 5.38 -11.09
N THR A 102 -7.14 6.32 -11.70
CA THR A 102 -7.64 7.66 -11.99
C THR A 102 -8.78 7.60 -13.01
N ILE A 103 -8.63 6.83 -14.09
CA ILE A 103 -9.66 6.68 -15.11
C ILE A 103 -10.94 6.10 -14.51
N ILE A 104 -10.81 5.02 -13.74
CA ILE A 104 -11.96 4.39 -13.08
C ILE A 104 -12.60 5.34 -12.06
N ALA A 105 -11.81 6.07 -11.28
CA ALA A 105 -12.35 7.05 -10.34
C ALA A 105 -13.11 8.19 -11.05
N LEU A 106 -12.62 8.67 -12.21
CA LEU A 106 -13.32 9.66 -13.04
C LEU A 106 -14.64 9.11 -13.58
N LEU A 107 -14.66 7.86 -14.05
CA LEU A 107 -15.90 7.21 -14.50
C LEU A 107 -16.90 7.07 -13.35
N LEU A 108 -16.45 6.62 -12.17
CA LEU A 108 -17.29 6.49 -10.99
C LEU A 108 -17.74 7.82 -10.39
N ASN A 109 -17.04 8.92 -10.67
CA ASN A 109 -17.43 10.25 -10.21
C ASN A 109 -18.60 10.83 -11.02
N GLN A 110 -18.86 10.32 -12.22
CA GLN A 110 -20.01 10.72 -13.01
C GLN A 110 -21.33 10.29 -12.35
N ASN A 111 -22.45 10.88 -12.80
CA ASN A 111 -23.78 10.55 -12.30
C ASN A 111 -24.29 9.22 -12.89
N ILE A 112 -23.68 8.11 -12.48
CA ILE A 112 -24.02 6.75 -12.92
C ILE A 112 -25.06 6.16 -11.96
N LYS A 113 -26.06 5.46 -12.48
CA LYS A 113 -26.98 4.64 -11.67
C LYS A 113 -26.16 3.53 -10.97
N CYS A 114 -26.49 3.19 -9.73
CA CYS A 114 -25.83 2.13 -8.94
C CYS A 114 -24.35 2.37 -8.57
N LYS A 115 -23.92 3.62 -8.38
CA LYS A 115 -22.54 3.97 -7.94
C LYS A 115 -22.04 3.14 -6.75
N GLY A 116 -22.91 2.85 -5.78
CA GLY A 116 -22.58 2.05 -4.59
C GLY A 116 -22.17 0.62 -4.93
N LEU A 117 -22.86 0.00 -5.88
CA LEU A 117 -22.55 -1.36 -6.35
C LEU A 117 -21.18 -1.41 -7.03
N PHE A 118 -20.88 -0.48 -7.93
CA PHE A 118 -19.57 -0.41 -8.59
C PHE A 118 -18.44 -0.20 -7.58
N ARG A 119 -18.62 0.69 -6.58
CA ARG A 119 -17.64 0.85 -5.50
C ARG A 119 -17.43 -0.44 -4.72
N ALA A 120 -18.49 -1.17 -4.40
CA ALA A 120 -18.40 -2.45 -3.71
C ALA A 120 -17.62 -3.48 -4.54
N ILE A 121 -17.88 -3.56 -5.85
CA ILE A 121 -17.17 -4.48 -6.76
C ILE A 121 -15.67 -4.16 -6.83
N TYR A 122 -15.29 -2.88 -6.95
CA TYR A 122 -13.87 -2.50 -6.99
C TYR A 122 -13.18 -2.63 -5.62
N PHE A 123 -13.91 -2.56 -4.53
CA PHE A 123 -13.35 -2.73 -3.19
C PHE A 123 -13.31 -4.19 -2.73
N LEU A 124 -14.08 -5.06 -3.36
CA LEU A 124 -14.17 -6.48 -3.01
C LEU A 124 -12.82 -7.21 -3.08
N PRO A 125 -11.97 -7.03 -4.12
CA PRO A 125 -10.65 -7.64 -4.16
C PRO A 125 -9.77 -7.24 -2.96
N VAL A 126 -9.81 -5.98 -2.54
CA VAL A 126 -9.04 -5.48 -1.39
C VAL A 126 -9.46 -6.14 -0.09
N ILE A 127 -10.78 -6.40 0.09
CA ILE A 127 -11.29 -7.11 1.27
C ILE A 127 -10.84 -8.58 1.23
N ILE A 128 -10.83 -9.20 0.06
CA ILE A 128 -10.39 -10.59 -0.11
C ILE A 128 -8.90 -10.73 0.18
N VAL A 129 -8.09 -9.76 -0.29
CA VAL A 129 -6.62 -9.73 -0.10
C VAL A 129 -6.22 -9.38 1.33
N SER A 130 -7.12 -8.78 2.15
CA SER A 130 -6.80 -8.42 3.52
C SER A 130 -6.92 -9.60 4.49
N GLY A 131 -5.81 -10.06 5.05
CA GLY A 131 -5.76 -10.92 6.23
C GLY A 131 -5.96 -12.42 5.99
N PRO A 132 -6.80 -13.12 6.77
CA PRO A 132 -6.88 -14.59 6.81
C PRO A 132 -7.21 -15.26 5.46
N VAL A 133 -7.88 -14.53 4.57
CA VAL A 133 -8.28 -15.07 3.26
C VAL A 133 -7.08 -15.27 2.34
N ILE A 134 -6.06 -14.39 2.42
CA ILE A 134 -4.82 -14.58 1.66
C ILE A 134 -4.05 -15.81 2.12
N SER A 135 -3.93 -16.05 3.44
CA SER A 135 -3.22 -17.23 3.92
C SER A 135 -3.89 -18.53 3.43
N GLU A 136 -5.21 -18.58 3.45
CA GLU A 136 -5.98 -19.70 2.91
C GLU A 136 -5.80 -19.86 1.39
N LEU A 137 -5.80 -18.75 0.65
CA LEU A 137 -5.58 -18.75 -0.81
C LEU A 137 -4.15 -19.14 -1.18
N LEU A 138 -3.15 -18.75 -0.38
CA LEU A 138 -1.75 -19.15 -0.56
C LEU A 138 -1.52 -20.62 -0.22
N GLU A 139 -2.15 -21.13 0.84
CA GLU A 139 -2.07 -22.55 1.21
C GLU A 139 -2.71 -23.48 0.17
N THR A 140 -3.74 -23.02 -0.52
CA THR A 140 -4.43 -23.77 -1.59
C THR A 140 -3.83 -23.56 -2.97
N ASP A 141 -2.67 -22.88 -3.11
CA ASP A 141 -2.06 -22.48 -4.39
C ASP A 141 -3.00 -21.64 -5.30
N ALA A 142 -4.11 -21.19 -4.75
CA ALA A 142 -5.15 -20.46 -5.48
C ALA A 142 -4.78 -18.99 -5.75
N ALA A 143 -3.85 -18.42 -4.98
CA ALA A 143 -3.40 -17.04 -5.14
C ALA A 143 -2.24 -16.89 -6.12
N GLY A 144 -1.66 -17.99 -6.58
CA GLY A 144 -0.53 -18.00 -7.51
C GLY A 144 -0.96 -17.95 -8.98
N SER A 145 0.02 -18.13 -9.87
CA SER A 145 -0.18 -18.18 -11.31
C SER A 145 -1.22 -19.23 -11.77
N SER A 146 -1.46 -20.26 -10.96
CA SER A 146 -2.52 -21.26 -11.17
C SER A 146 -3.91 -20.63 -11.19
N PHE A 147 -4.21 -19.74 -10.24
CA PHE A 147 -5.52 -19.09 -10.15
C PHE A 147 -5.80 -18.21 -11.38
N ILE A 148 -4.80 -17.42 -11.80
CA ILE A 148 -4.91 -16.57 -12.98
C ILE A 148 -5.08 -17.41 -14.26
N ASN A 149 -4.38 -18.53 -14.37
CA ASN A 149 -4.47 -19.42 -15.52
C ASN A 149 -5.80 -20.19 -15.61
N GLN A 150 -6.57 -20.30 -14.52
CA GLN A 150 -7.89 -20.95 -14.47
C GLN A 150 -9.04 -20.05 -14.94
N TYR A 151 -8.80 -18.74 -15.14
CA TYR A 151 -9.86 -17.91 -15.70
C TYR A 151 -10.26 -18.41 -17.11
N ALA A 152 -11.55 -18.64 -17.27
CA ALA A 152 -12.11 -19.17 -18.51
C ALA A 152 -11.71 -18.35 -19.76
N VAL A 153 -11.52 -17.04 -19.61
CA VAL A 153 -11.06 -16.16 -20.70
C VAL A 153 -9.64 -16.52 -21.15
N ILE A 154 -8.72 -16.77 -20.21
CA ILE A 154 -7.33 -17.10 -20.50
C ILE A 154 -7.22 -18.50 -21.07
N ALA A 155 -8.03 -19.45 -20.58
CA ALA A 155 -8.12 -20.80 -21.11
C ALA A 155 -8.63 -20.78 -22.55
N LEU A 156 -9.72 -20.06 -22.84
CA LEU A 156 -10.28 -19.89 -24.18
C LEU A 156 -9.28 -19.23 -25.14
N LEU A 157 -8.53 -18.22 -24.70
CA LEU A 157 -7.48 -17.59 -25.50
C LEU A 157 -6.35 -18.55 -25.87
N LYS A 158 -5.99 -19.45 -24.96
CA LYS A 158 -4.95 -20.45 -25.20
C LYS A 158 -5.40 -21.58 -26.15
N GLU A 159 -6.69 -21.95 -26.11
CA GLU A 159 -7.23 -23.02 -26.93
C GLU A 159 -7.59 -22.59 -28.35
N GLN A 160 -8.13 -21.36 -28.51
CA GLN A 160 -8.69 -20.93 -29.79
C GLN A 160 -7.77 -20.07 -30.65
N LEU A 161 -6.65 -19.58 -30.11
CA LEU A 161 -5.74 -18.69 -30.82
C LEU A 161 -4.37 -19.32 -31.09
N PRO A 162 -3.74 -18.99 -32.23
CA PRO A 162 -2.36 -19.40 -32.52
C PRO A 162 -1.40 -18.95 -31.43
N ALA A 163 -0.36 -19.74 -31.15
CA ALA A 163 0.56 -19.51 -30.04
C ALA A 163 1.26 -18.14 -30.06
N TRP A 164 1.47 -17.54 -31.22
CA TRP A 164 2.08 -16.23 -31.37
C TRP A 164 1.16 -15.08 -30.89
N LEU A 165 -0.17 -15.28 -30.88
CA LEU A 165 -1.15 -14.30 -30.45
C LEU A 165 -1.68 -14.62 -29.04
N SER A 166 -1.83 -15.90 -28.71
CA SER A 166 -2.35 -16.34 -27.40
C SER A 166 -1.42 -15.99 -26.24
N LYS A 167 -0.10 -16.08 -26.42
CA LYS A 167 0.89 -15.73 -25.38
C LYS A 167 0.82 -14.25 -24.97
N PRO A 168 0.98 -13.26 -25.88
CA PRO A 168 0.92 -11.85 -25.49
C PRO A 168 -0.46 -11.44 -24.96
N LEU A 169 -1.54 -11.99 -25.54
CA LEU A 169 -2.88 -11.71 -25.04
C LEU A 169 -3.13 -12.28 -23.66
N SER A 170 -2.75 -13.51 -23.40
CA SER A 170 -2.91 -14.11 -22.07
C SER A 170 -2.09 -13.37 -21.02
N SER A 171 -0.86 -12.95 -21.33
CA SER A 171 -0.04 -12.11 -20.42
C SER A 171 -0.69 -10.75 -20.17
N PHE A 172 -1.22 -10.10 -21.20
CA PHE A 172 -1.92 -8.83 -21.06
C PHE A 172 -3.15 -8.95 -20.16
N PHE A 173 -4.00 -9.97 -20.38
CA PHE A 173 -5.19 -10.17 -19.53
C PHE A 173 -4.82 -10.56 -18.10
N SER A 174 -3.78 -11.36 -17.91
CA SER A 174 -3.28 -11.70 -16.58
C SER A 174 -2.81 -10.43 -15.83
N GLN A 175 -2.08 -9.57 -16.51
CA GLN A 175 -1.62 -8.30 -15.96
C GLN A 175 -2.77 -7.34 -15.66
N LEU A 176 -3.79 -7.25 -16.54
CA LEU A 176 -4.98 -6.47 -16.26
C LEU A 176 -5.73 -6.95 -15.02
N ILE A 177 -5.84 -8.25 -14.80
CA ILE A 177 -6.49 -8.82 -13.62
C ILE A 177 -5.72 -8.42 -12.35
N ILE A 178 -4.40 -8.51 -12.37
CA ILE A 178 -3.54 -8.10 -11.26
C ILE A 178 -3.70 -6.60 -10.98
N ILE A 179 -3.61 -5.76 -12.02
CA ILE A 179 -3.81 -4.31 -11.91
C ILE A 179 -5.18 -3.98 -11.32
N PHE A 180 -6.22 -4.66 -11.79
CA PHE A 180 -7.59 -4.51 -11.29
C PHE A 180 -7.68 -4.88 -9.80
N TRP A 181 -6.99 -5.94 -9.41
CA TRP A 181 -6.96 -6.44 -8.05
C TRP A 181 -6.30 -5.45 -7.09
N TYR A 182 -5.14 -4.89 -7.50
CA TYR A 182 -4.41 -3.93 -6.67
C TYR A 182 -4.99 -2.51 -6.67
N SER A 183 -5.78 -2.14 -7.68
CA SER A 183 -6.23 -0.74 -7.83
C SER A 183 -7.44 -0.32 -6.99
N GLY A 184 -8.06 -1.25 -6.25
CA GLY A 184 -9.30 -0.97 -5.52
C GLY A 184 -9.20 0.17 -4.50
N VAL A 185 -8.16 0.19 -3.66
CA VAL A 185 -7.93 1.25 -2.66
C VAL A 185 -7.61 2.57 -3.34
N GLN A 186 -6.76 2.56 -4.36
CA GLN A 186 -6.36 3.74 -5.11
C GLN A 186 -7.56 4.43 -5.78
N ILE A 187 -8.48 3.64 -6.33
CA ILE A 187 -9.73 4.14 -6.93
C ILE A 187 -10.55 4.91 -5.88
N VAL A 188 -10.70 4.35 -4.67
CA VAL A 188 -11.46 5.01 -3.59
C VAL A 188 -10.78 6.30 -3.12
N ILE A 189 -9.46 6.31 -2.99
CA ILE A 189 -8.68 7.49 -2.62
C ILE A 189 -8.84 8.58 -3.68
N PHE A 190 -8.67 8.28 -4.97
CA PHE A 190 -8.87 9.23 -6.05
C PHE A 190 -10.31 9.73 -6.10
N LEU A 191 -11.30 8.86 -5.94
CA LEU A 191 -12.70 9.23 -5.92
C LEU A 191 -13.01 10.20 -4.77
N SER A 192 -12.42 9.98 -3.59
CA SER A 192 -12.56 10.89 -2.45
C SER A 192 -11.94 12.27 -2.75
N GLY A 193 -10.83 12.30 -3.46
CA GLY A 193 -10.18 13.53 -3.93
C GLY A 193 -11.04 14.28 -4.96
N LEU A 194 -11.60 13.57 -5.94
CA LEU A 194 -12.47 14.15 -6.95
C LEU A 194 -13.73 14.78 -6.35
N GLN A 195 -14.30 14.17 -5.31
CA GLN A 195 -15.49 14.67 -4.64
C GLN A 195 -15.24 15.94 -3.80
N LYS A 196 -13.98 16.26 -3.49
CA LYS A 196 -13.60 17.49 -2.78
C LYS A 196 -13.46 18.69 -3.71
N ILE A 197 -13.39 18.49 -5.02
CA ILE A 197 -13.26 19.58 -5.99
C ILE A 197 -14.61 20.30 -6.07
N ASN A 198 -14.58 21.63 -5.85
CA ASN A 198 -15.80 22.41 -5.91
C ASN A 198 -16.34 22.45 -7.34
N TYR A 199 -17.60 22.09 -7.52
CA TYR A 199 -18.25 22.05 -8.84
C TYR A 199 -18.30 23.43 -9.51
N SER A 200 -18.39 24.51 -8.72
CA SER A 200 -18.35 25.90 -9.22
C SER A 200 -17.08 26.22 -10.03
N THR A 201 -15.95 25.56 -9.72
CA THR A 201 -14.71 25.72 -10.49
C THR A 201 -14.88 25.23 -11.94
N TYR A 202 -15.59 24.11 -12.12
CA TYR A 202 -15.89 23.58 -13.45
C TYR A 202 -16.92 24.45 -14.18
N GLU A 203 -17.90 25.03 -13.49
CA GLU A 203 -18.87 25.94 -14.07
C GLU A 203 -18.20 27.21 -14.57
N ALA A 204 -17.33 27.82 -13.76
CA ALA A 204 -16.55 29.00 -14.16
C ALA A 204 -15.70 28.71 -15.40
N ALA A 205 -14.96 27.59 -15.41
CA ALA A 205 -14.15 27.20 -16.56
C ALA A 205 -14.99 26.97 -17.85
N LYS A 206 -16.21 26.44 -17.72
CA LYS A 206 -17.12 26.29 -18.86
C LYS A 206 -17.62 27.63 -19.41
N ILE A 207 -17.85 28.62 -18.53
CA ILE A 207 -18.21 29.99 -18.93
C ILE A 207 -17.05 30.62 -19.70
N ASP A 208 -15.80 30.33 -19.28
CA ASP A 208 -14.58 30.79 -19.94
C ASP A 208 -14.29 30.00 -21.26
N GLY A 209 -15.15 29.06 -21.65
CA GLY A 209 -15.05 28.27 -22.90
C GLY A 209 -14.15 27.05 -22.79
N ALA A 210 -13.73 26.65 -21.61
CA ALA A 210 -12.87 25.48 -21.42
C ALA A 210 -13.61 24.17 -21.76
N GLY A 211 -13.02 23.34 -22.62
CA GLY A 211 -13.50 22.00 -22.95
C GLY A 211 -13.23 20.99 -21.84
N PRO A 212 -13.83 19.78 -21.91
CA PRO A 212 -13.61 18.73 -20.90
C PRO A 212 -12.14 18.33 -20.73
N TRP A 213 -11.37 18.33 -21.83
CA TRP A 213 -9.95 18.01 -21.85
C TRP A 213 -9.13 19.07 -21.10
N GLU A 214 -9.44 20.34 -21.28
CA GLU A 214 -8.79 21.44 -20.58
C GLU A 214 -9.13 21.43 -19.09
N CYS A 215 -10.39 21.18 -18.74
CA CYS A 215 -10.81 21.01 -17.36
C CYS A 215 -10.08 19.85 -16.68
N PHE A 216 -9.86 18.74 -17.38
CA PHE A 216 -9.09 17.62 -16.83
C PHE A 216 -7.64 18.02 -16.49
N TRP A 217 -6.92 18.61 -17.44
CA TRP A 217 -5.50 18.94 -17.26
C TRP A 217 -5.26 20.13 -16.34
N LYS A 218 -6.12 21.16 -16.40
CA LYS A 218 -5.91 22.42 -15.67
C LYS A 218 -6.60 22.48 -14.31
N ILE A 219 -7.64 21.67 -14.08
CA ILE A 219 -8.40 21.69 -12.82
C ILE A 219 -8.30 20.34 -12.10
N THR A 220 -8.70 19.25 -12.77
CA THR A 220 -8.84 17.95 -12.12
C THR A 220 -7.50 17.37 -11.70
N LEU A 221 -6.57 17.26 -12.63
CA LEU A 221 -5.26 16.63 -12.39
C LEU A 221 -4.43 17.38 -11.35
N PRO A 222 -4.31 18.73 -11.39
CA PRO A 222 -3.60 19.47 -10.35
C PRO A 222 -4.26 19.36 -8.97
N SER A 223 -5.59 19.31 -8.92
CA SER A 223 -6.33 19.14 -7.66
C SER A 223 -6.10 17.78 -7.02
N LEU A 224 -5.80 16.74 -7.82
CA LEU A 224 -5.49 15.39 -7.36
C LEU A 224 -4.02 15.16 -6.99
N ARG A 225 -3.14 16.17 -7.09
CA ARG A 225 -1.69 16.01 -6.85
C ARG A 225 -1.37 15.32 -5.52
N SER A 226 -2.04 15.72 -4.44
CA SER A 226 -1.85 15.10 -3.12
C SER A 226 -2.31 13.63 -3.10
N MET A 227 -3.35 13.29 -3.86
CA MET A 227 -3.87 11.93 -3.95
C MET A 227 -2.93 11.03 -4.79
N TYR A 228 -2.29 11.58 -5.83
CA TYR A 228 -1.25 10.86 -6.59
C TYR A 228 -0.06 10.49 -5.70
N LEU A 229 0.39 11.40 -4.84
CA LEU A 229 1.49 11.13 -3.91
C LEU A 229 1.11 10.02 -2.91
N ILE A 230 -0.06 10.13 -2.29
CA ILE A 230 -0.55 9.12 -1.32
C ILE A 230 -0.70 7.76 -2.01
N ASN A 231 -1.35 7.72 -3.17
CA ASN A 231 -1.55 6.48 -3.92
C ASN A 231 -0.24 5.89 -4.42
N GLY A 232 0.72 6.71 -4.85
CA GLY A 232 2.03 6.26 -5.28
C GLY A 232 2.79 5.56 -4.15
N ILE A 233 2.86 6.19 -2.97
CA ILE A 233 3.48 5.58 -1.78
C ILE A 233 2.76 4.29 -1.38
N TYR A 234 1.42 4.33 -1.34
CA TYR A 234 0.61 3.16 -0.99
C TYR A 234 0.86 2.00 -1.96
N THR A 235 0.89 2.26 -3.26
CA THR A 235 1.13 1.22 -4.28
C THR A 235 2.51 0.61 -4.15
N ILE A 236 3.57 1.42 -3.94
CA ILE A 236 4.95 0.93 -3.74
C ILE A 236 5.07 0.04 -2.49
N VAL A 237 4.36 0.37 -1.42
CA VAL A 237 4.40 -0.40 -0.17
C VAL A 237 3.61 -1.71 -0.29
N PHE A 238 2.65 -1.76 -1.20
CA PHE A 238 1.72 -2.89 -1.34
C PHE A 238 2.10 -3.87 -2.47
N LEU A 239 2.98 -3.45 -3.40
CA LEU A 239 3.64 -4.32 -4.38
C LEU A 239 4.68 -5.22 -3.71
#